data_1a2fc5d848d0eca6d3a7b4ca128e79f1
#
_entry.id   1a2fc5d848d0eca6d3a7b4ca128e79f1
#
_cell.length_a   1.000
_cell.length_b   1.000
_cell.length_c   1.000
_cell.angle_alpha   90.00
_cell.angle_beta   90.00
_cell.angle_gamma   90.00
#
_symmetry.space_group_name_H-M   'P 1'
#
loop_
_entity.id
_entity.type
_entity.pdbx_description
1 polymer ?
#
loop_
_entity_poly.entity_id
_entity_poly.type
_entity_poly.pdbx_seq_one_letter_code
_entity_poly.pdbx_strand_id
1 'polypeptide(L)'
;MRRRLLAVVPVSALVLLSGCGDPATQESGSASTTSAAATGTSAPAPSTGAPATSDPEGVTDAPAFPADTAPDTGDGVAGQGPTVVTALRVGDQDGFDRVVFELSGTAAPGWGVAYVDAPTAEGSGEPLDVPGTAYLRVLLTGVTNPYEAPEVTEVPRGGVAGPGAGSVAGVFYDSTYEGQALAYLGLTAEKPFRVYALENPSRLVVDVAD
;
A
#
# COMPACT_ATOMS: atom_id res chain seq x y z
N MET A 1 33.07 42.87 9.84
CA MET A 1 33.56 43.06 11.24
C MET A 1 32.53 42.52 12.21
N ARG A 2 33.02 41.65 13.16
CA ARG A 2 32.37 41.21 14.43
C ARG A 2 31.13 40.32 14.27
N ARG A 3 30.90 39.21 15.01
CA ARG A 3 31.70 38.40 15.98
C ARG A 3 31.08 37.04 16.06
N ARG A 4 31.92 36.03 16.17
CA ARG A 4 31.59 34.65 16.52
C ARG A 4 31.09 34.59 17.96
N LEU A 5 30.09 33.76 18.24
CA LEU A 5 29.86 33.22 19.58
C LEU A 5 29.69 31.71 19.44
N LEU A 6 30.71 31.04 19.93
CA LEU A 6 30.71 29.62 20.28
C LEU A 6 30.03 29.49 21.64
N ALA A 7 29.16 28.53 21.80
CA ALA A 7 28.72 28.02 23.09
C ALA A 7 28.85 26.50 23.11
N VAL A 8 29.59 26.07 24.11
CA VAL A 8 30.12 24.77 24.42
C VAL A 8 29.16 24.07 25.37
N VAL A 9 28.89 22.78 25.07
CA VAL A 9 28.59 21.55 25.84
C VAL A 9 28.50 21.63 27.35
N PRO A 10 27.68 20.77 28.03
CA PRO A 10 28.32 19.61 28.62
C PRO A 10 27.62 18.25 28.43
N VAL A 11 28.47 17.24 28.37
CA VAL A 11 28.30 15.81 28.56
C VAL A 11 27.96 15.50 30.03
N SER A 12 27.02 14.61 30.29
CA SER A 12 26.87 13.87 31.56
C SER A 12 26.31 12.50 31.26
N ALA A 13 27.10 11.51 31.31
CA ALA A 13 27.39 10.46 32.28
C ALA A 13 26.19 9.55 32.63
N LEU A 14 26.24 8.38 32.08
CA LEU A 14 26.34 6.99 32.57
C LEU A 14 25.73 6.66 33.95
N VAL A 15 24.72 5.79 33.99
CA VAL A 15 24.47 4.86 35.11
C VAL A 15 24.12 3.48 34.58
N LEU A 16 25.02 2.53 34.86
CA LEU A 16 24.85 1.08 34.76
C LEU A 16 24.12 0.61 36.02
N LEU A 17 23.08 -0.22 35.86
CA LEU A 17 22.61 -1.11 36.91
C LEU A 17 22.52 -2.53 36.37
N SER A 18 23.44 -3.34 36.83
CA SER A 18 23.44 -4.80 36.74
C SER A 18 22.42 -5.37 37.74
N GLY A 19 21.65 -6.35 37.31
CA GLY A 19 20.79 -7.14 38.15
C GLY A 19 20.83 -8.59 37.67
N CYS A 20 21.71 -9.39 38.27
CA CYS A 20 21.70 -10.86 38.21
C CYS A 20 20.59 -11.43 39.09
N GLY A 21 19.96 -12.50 38.61
CA GLY A 21 19.08 -13.34 39.39
C GLY A 21 18.91 -14.69 38.71
N ASP A 22 19.64 -15.66 39.17
CA ASP A 22 19.75 -17.07 38.77
C ASP A 22 18.75 -17.96 39.57
N PRO A 23 18.78 -19.30 39.42
CA PRO A 23 17.68 -20.13 38.93
C PRO A 23 17.14 -21.10 40.00
N ALA A 24 16.07 -21.78 39.71
CA ALA A 24 15.69 -23.02 40.43
C ALA A 24 14.82 -23.89 39.51
N THR A 25 15.34 -24.98 39.04
CA THR A 25 15.35 -26.37 39.52
C THR A 25 14.01 -27.10 39.40
N GLN A 26 14.00 -28.04 38.45
CA GLN A 26 13.46 -29.41 38.42
C GLN A 26 12.13 -29.73 39.12
N GLU A 27 11.26 -30.43 38.40
CA GLU A 27 11.00 -31.85 38.74
C GLU A 27 10.38 -32.65 37.60
N SER A 28 10.90 -33.87 37.48
CA SER A 28 10.41 -34.94 36.61
C SER A 28 9.15 -35.59 37.22
N GLY A 29 8.20 -35.88 36.37
CA GLY A 29 7.05 -36.71 36.67
C GLY A 29 6.69 -37.59 35.48
N SER A 30 7.23 -38.79 35.48
CA SER A 30 6.85 -39.89 34.59
C SER A 30 5.60 -40.55 35.13
N ALA A 31 4.59 -40.82 34.27
CA ALA A 31 3.86 -42.09 34.25
C ALA A 31 2.63 -42.09 33.34
N SER A 32 2.67 -43.03 32.42
CA SER A 32 1.68 -44.06 32.09
C SER A 32 0.46 -43.72 31.25
N THR A 33 0.58 -44.18 30.05
CA THR A 33 -0.38 -44.94 29.21
C THR A 33 -1.84 -45.02 29.69
N THR A 34 -2.76 -44.54 28.85
CA THR A 34 -3.98 -45.29 28.51
C THR A 34 -4.44 -44.91 27.10
N SER A 35 -4.44 -45.92 26.24
CA SER A 35 -5.03 -45.92 24.91
C SER A 35 -6.54 -45.85 25.03
N ALA A 36 -7.15 -44.87 24.40
CA ALA A 36 -8.58 -44.93 24.06
C ALA A 36 -8.74 -44.35 22.62
N ALA A 37 -9.09 -45.28 21.76
CA ALA A 37 -9.55 -44.93 20.41
C ALA A 37 -10.86 -44.14 20.50
N ALA A 38 -10.90 -42.99 19.88
CA ALA A 38 -12.12 -42.25 19.60
C ALA A 38 -12.06 -41.76 18.16
N THR A 39 -12.96 -42.27 17.43
CA THR A 39 -13.47 -41.95 16.09
C THR A 39 -13.21 -40.51 15.65
N GLY A 40 -12.57 -40.42 14.48
CA GLY A 40 -12.32 -39.20 13.77
C GLY A 40 -13.63 -38.50 13.34
N THR A 41 -13.78 -37.28 13.80
CA THR A 41 -14.59 -36.30 13.11
C THR A 41 -13.58 -35.31 12.49
N SER A 42 -13.36 -35.46 11.20
CA SER A 42 -12.65 -34.48 10.38
C SER A 42 -13.40 -33.16 10.49
N ALA A 43 -12.87 -32.24 11.26
CA ALA A 43 -13.18 -30.83 11.10
C ALA A 43 -12.62 -30.38 9.75
N PRO A 44 -13.40 -29.67 8.90
CA PRO A 44 -12.85 -29.09 7.71
C PRO A 44 -11.83 -28.02 8.09
N ALA A 45 -10.61 -28.17 7.57
CA ALA A 45 -9.61 -27.13 7.61
C ALA A 45 -10.23 -25.82 7.08
N PRO A 46 -9.93 -24.67 7.68
CA PRO A 46 -10.30 -23.41 7.06
C PRO A 46 -9.56 -23.33 5.74
N SER A 47 -10.33 -23.41 4.67
CA SER A 47 -9.89 -23.06 3.32
C SER A 47 -9.57 -21.57 3.36
N THR A 48 -8.30 -21.22 3.51
CA THR A 48 -7.78 -19.91 3.13
C THR A 48 -7.76 -19.88 1.60
N GLY A 49 -8.93 -19.90 1.00
CA GLY A 49 -9.11 -19.43 -0.35
C GLY A 49 -9.05 -17.91 -0.27
N ALA A 50 -7.91 -17.34 -0.64
CA ALA A 50 -7.94 -15.97 -1.13
C ALA A 50 -9.02 -15.91 -2.20
N PRO A 51 -9.99 -14.98 -2.14
CA PRO A 51 -10.90 -14.82 -3.25
C PRO A 51 -10.04 -14.35 -4.43
N ALA A 52 -9.88 -15.19 -5.42
CA ALA A 52 -9.64 -14.73 -6.76
C ALA A 52 -10.89 -13.90 -7.11
N THR A 53 -10.83 -12.61 -6.82
CA THR A 53 -11.83 -11.68 -7.26
C THR A 53 -11.57 -11.48 -8.74
N SER A 54 -12.15 -12.33 -9.56
CA SER A 54 -12.44 -11.97 -10.94
C SER A 54 -13.19 -10.65 -10.85
N ASP A 55 -12.59 -9.60 -11.38
CA ASP A 55 -13.24 -8.30 -11.51
C ASP A 55 -14.48 -8.53 -12.37
N PRO A 56 -15.72 -8.41 -11.84
CA PRO A 56 -16.93 -8.75 -12.62
C PRO A 56 -17.23 -7.69 -13.68
N GLU A 57 -16.40 -6.66 -13.81
CA GLU A 57 -16.59 -5.59 -14.76
C GLU A 57 -15.42 -5.55 -15.73
N GLY A 58 -15.54 -6.26 -16.83
CA GLY A 58 -14.80 -5.92 -18.03
C GLY A 58 -15.12 -4.47 -18.36
N VAL A 59 -14.23 -3.54 -17.97
CA VAL A 59 -14.37 -2.13 -18.27
C VAL A 59 -14.24 -1.96 -19.78
N THR A 60 -15.37 -1.85 -20.45
CA THR A 60 -15.43 -1.70 -21.91
C THR A 60 -14.96 -0.34 -22.40
N ASP A 61 -14.79 0.64 -21.48
CA ASP A 61 -14.45 2.04 -21.80
C ASP A 61 -13.05 2.45 -21.34
N ALA A 62 -12.16 1.51 -21.00
CA ALA A 62 -10.78 1.85 -20.69
C ALA A 62 -10.07 2.44 -21.91
N PRO A 63 -9.27 3.51 -21.75
CA PRO A 63 -8.50 4.08 -22.86
C PRO A 63 -7.51 3.04 -23.41
N ALA A 64 -7.11 3.18 -24.67
CA ALA A 64 -6.05 2.33 -25.22
C ALA A 64 -4.73 2.58 -24.48
N PHE A 65 -3.85 1.57 -24.41
CA PHE A 65 -2.50 1.80 -23.93
C PHE A 65 -1.74 2.76 -24.84
N PRO A 66 -1.02 3.75 -24.28
CA PRO A 66 -0.13 4.59 -25.06
C PRO A 66 1.04 3.76 -25.62
N ALA A 67 1.73 4.30 -26.61
CA ALA A 67 2.91 3.65 -27.19
C ALA A 67 4.21 3.91 -26.38
N ASP A 68 4.15 4.77 -25.38
CA ASP A 68 5.29 5.25 -24.60
C ASP A 68 5.00 5.17 -23.08
N THR A 69 5.93 5.65 -22.28
CA THR A 69 5.88 5.72 -20.82
C THR A 69 5.76 7.15 -20.31
N ALA A 70 5.20 8.05 -21.13
CA ALA A 70 5.04 9.45 -20.76
C ALA A 70 4.13 9.63 -19.53
N PRO A 71 4.32 10.70 -18.76
CA PRO A 71 3.42 11.03 -17.66
C PRO A 71 1.97 11.16 -18.10
N ASP A 72 1.05 10.67 -17.27
CA ASP A 72 -0.39 10.78 -17.46
C ASP A 72 -0.98 11.67 -16.37
N THR A 73 -1.87 12.59 -16.74
CA THR A 73 -2.54 13.49 -15.80
C THR A 73 -4.00 13.62 -16.15
N GLY A 74 -4.85 13.73 -15.14
CA GLY A 74 -6.28 13.97 -15.31
C GLY A 74 -6.82 14.91 -14.26
N ASP A 75 -7.78 15.72 -14.66
CA ASP A 75 -8.50 16.61 -13.77
C ASP A 75 -9.58 15.85 -13.00
N GLY A 76 -9.72 16.18 -11.71
CA GLY A 76 -10.79 15.63 -10.87
C GLY A 76 -12.16 16.23 -11.20
N VAL A 77 -13.21 15.49 -10.89
CA VAL A 77 -14.59 15.93 -10.97
C VAL A 77 -15.18 15.99 -9.56
N ALA A 78 -15.72 17.13 -9.19
CA ALA A 78 -16.34 17.29 -7.86
C ALA A 78 -17.57 16.37 -7.71
N GLY A 79 -17.73 15.82 -6.49
CA GLY A 79 -18.83 14.92 -6.15
C GLY A 79 -19.42 15.23 -4.77
N GLN A 80 -20.11 14.25 -4.21
CA GLN A 80 -20.74 14.34 -2.90
C GLN A 80 -20.00 13.47 -1.88
N GLY A 81 -19.91 13.97 -0.64
CA GLY A 81 -19.23 13.29 0.48
C GLY A 81 -17.70 13.39 0.41
N PRO A 82 -17.02 12.93 1.46
CA PRO A 82 -15.57 12.94 1.52
C PRO A 82 -14.98 11.92 0.55
N THR A 83 -13.90 12.31 -0.12
CA THR A 83 -13.15 11.47 -1.06
C THR A 83 -11.90 10.94 -0.37
N VAL A 84 -11.97 9.75 0.21
CA VAL A 84 -10.87 9.09 0.93
C VAL A 84 -10.54 7.79 0.22
N VAL A 85 -9.26 7.45 0.11
CA VAL A 85 -8.83 6.14 -0.42
C VAL A 85 -9.12 5.07 0.64
N THR A 86 -10.09 4.20 0.37
CA THR A 86 -10.59 3.20 1.32
C THR A 86 -10.04 1.81 1.11
N ALA A 87 -9.64 1.48 -0.11
CA ALA A 87 -9.01 0.21 -0.43
C ALA A 87 -8.05 0.33 -1.62
N LEU A 88 -7.09 -0.59 -1.65
CA LEU A 88 -6.14 -0.77 -2.74
C LEU A 88 -6.17 -2.23 -3.18
N ARG A 89 -6.34 -2.46 -4.47
CA ARG A 89 -6.34 -3.81 -5.05
C ARG A 89 -5.34 -3.91 -6.20
N VAL A 90 -4.74 -5.07 -6.32
CA VAL A 90 -3.85 -5.40 -7.44
C VAL A 90 -4.31 -6.73 -8.02
N GLY A 91 -4.43 -6.82 -9.33
CA GLY A 91 -4.86 -8.03 -10.02
C GLY A 91 -4.26 -8.17 -11.40
N ASP A 92 -3.95 -9.43 -11.75
CA ASP A 92 -3.51 -9.83 -13.07
C ASP A 92 -4.70 -9.85 -14.05
N GLN A 93 -4.47 -9.38 -15.27
CA GLN A 93 -5.43 -9.34 -16.37
C GLN A 93 -4.78 -9.92 -17.64
N ASP A 94 -5.54 -10.09 -18.70
CA ASP A 94 -4.98 -10.57 -19.96
C ASP A 94 -4.13 -9.48 -20.65
N GLY A 95 -2.81 -9.61 -20.51
CA GLY A 95 -1.81 -8.71 -21.10
C GLY A 95 -1.52 -7.43 -20.32
N PHE A 96 -1.97 -7.31 -19.06
CA PHE A 96 -1.64 -6.19 -18.17
C PHE A 96 -1.98 -6.49 -16.71
N ASP A 97 -1.34 -5.80 -15.79
CA ASP A 97 -1.73 -5.76 -14.39
C ASP A 97 -2.59 -4.53 -14.10
N ARG A 98 -3.59 -4.69 -13.24
CA ARG A 98 -4.50 -3.62 -12.82
C ARG A 98 -4.31 -3.28 -11.35
N VAL A 99 -4.12 -2.00 -11.07
CA VAL A 99 -4.14 -1.43 -9.72
C VAL A 99 -5.37 -0.53 -9.59
N VAL A 100 -6.19 -0.77 -8.56
CA VAL A 100 -7.42 -0.03 -8.29
C VAL A 100 -7.32 0.64 -6.93
N PHE A 101 -7.51 1.95 -6.92
CA PHE A 101 -7.72 2.75 -5.71
C PHE A 101 -9.22 2.97 -5.56
N GLU A 102 -9.83 2.37 -4.54
CA GLU A 102 -11.24 2.62 -4.22
C GLU A 102 -11.38 3.87 -3.38
N LEU A 103 -12.36 4.69 -3.71
CA LEU A 103 -12.61 5.93 -3.00
C LEU A 103 -14.00 5.98 -2.41
N SER A 104 -14.13 6.64 -1.27
CA SER A 104 -15.44 7.03 -0.72
C SER A 104 -16.03 8.20 -1.52
N GLY A 105 -17.29 8.50 -1.25
CA GLY A 105 -18.01 9.58 -1.95
C GLY A 105 -18.26 9.26 -3.42
N THR A 106 -18.57 10.31 -4.18
CA THR A 106 -18.90 10.21 -5.62
C THR A 106 -18.03 11.10 -6.50
N ALA A 107 -17.02 11.79 -5.95
CA ALA A 107 -16.08 12.56 -6.72
C ALA A 107 -15.14 11.65 -7.51
N ALA A 108 -14.77 12.04 -8.73
CA ALA A 108 -13.63 11.44 -9.40
C ALA A 108 -12.37 12.23 -9.00
N PRO A 109 -11.32 11.57 -8.47
CA PRO A 109 -10.09 12.28 -8.13
C PRO A 109 -9.39 12.76 -9.41
N GLY A 110 -8.63 13.85 -9.30
CA GLY A 110 -7.61 14.14 -10.30
C GLY A 110 -6.39 13.27 -10.04
N TRP A 111 -5.49 13.18 -11.03
CA TRP A 111 -4.28 12.38 -10.89
C TRP A 111 -3.08 12.94 -11.61
N GLY A 112 -1.91 12.56 -11.13
CA GLY A 112 -0.63 12.70 -11.80
C GLY A 112 0.15 11.41 -11.63
N VAL A 113 0.44 10.72 -12.73
CA VAL A 113 1.15 9.44 -12.72
C VAL A 113 2.38 9.55 -13.61
N ALA A 114 3.54 9.23 -13.06
CA ALA A 114 4.82 9.34 -13.75
C ALA A 114 5.88 8.41 -13.16
N TYR A 115 6.82 7.96 -13.98
CA TYR A 115 8.01 7.28 -13.51
C TYR A 115 8.91 8.20 -12.70
N VAL A 116 9.54 7.63 -11.68
CA VAL A 116 10.50 8.30 -10.80
C VAL A 116 11.70 7.39 -10.53
N ASP A 117 12.85 8.00 -10.23
CA ASP A 117 14.09 7.25 -9.97
C ASP A 117 14.02 6.40 -8.69
N ALA A 118 13.34 6.91 -7.65
CA ALA A 118 13.20 6.22 -6.37
C ALA A 118 11.93 6.65 -5.61
N PRO A 119 11.27 5.72 -4.91
CA PRO A 119 10.16 6.04 -4.03
C PRO A 119 10.63 6.77 -2.77
N THR A 120 9.95 7.85 -2.42
CA THR A 120 10.22 8.63 -1.19
C THR A 120 8.94 9.01 -0.49
N ALA A 121 8.97 9.03 0.84
CA ALA A 121 7.83 9.43 1.66
C ALA A 121 7.50 10.91 1.48
N GLU A 122 6.21 11.21 1.43
CA GLU A 122 5.73 12.60 1.36
C GLU A 122 6.20 13.39 2.61
N GLY A 123 6.64 14.61 2.39
CA GLY A 123 7.08 15.53 3.42
C GLY A 123 8.49 15.27 3.98
N SER A 124 8.86 14.05 4.36
CA SER A 124 10.18 13.73 4.90
C SER A 124 11.23 13.49 3.82
N GLY A 125 10.82 12.99 2.65
CA GLY A 125 11.73 12.57 1.59
C GLY A 125 12.52 11.29 1.91
N GLU A 126 12.16 10.57 2.99
CA GLU A 126 12.82 9.31 3.34
C GLU A 126 12.55 8.23 2.29
N PRO A 127 13.54 7.40 1.94
CA PRO A 127 13.34 6.30 1.02
C PRO A 127 12.28 5.33 1.52
N LEU A 128 11.42 4.86 0.60
CA LEU A 128 10.42 3.82 0.85
C LEU A 128 10.87 2.50 0.25
N ASP A 129 10.62 1.41 0.97
CA ASP A 129 10.90 0.05 0.50
C ASP A 129 9.71 -0.45 -0.35
N VAL A 130 9.85 -0.28 -1.66
CA VAL A 130 8.85 -0.70 -2.66
C VAL A 130 9.48 -1.78 -3.53
N PRO A 131 8.88 -2.99 -3.62
CA PRO A 131 9.45 -4.06 -4.42
C PRO A 131 9.41 -3.72 -5.92
N GLY A 132 10.51 -3.92 -6.64
CA GLY A 132 10.60 -3.66 -8.07
C GLY A 132 11.93 -3.04 -8.49
N THR A 133 12.07 -2.77 -9.79
CA THR A 133 13.27 -2.15 -10.38
C THR A 133 12.95 -0.85 -11.13
N ALA A 134 11.69 -0.59 -11.39
CA ALA A 134 11.16 0.66 -11.89
C ALA A 134 9.99 1.12 -11.00
N TYR A 135 9.77 2.43 -10.88
CA TYR A 135 8.82 2.97 -9.93
C TYR A 135 7.91 3.98 -10.59
N LEU A 136 6.61 3.69 -10.54
CA LEU A 136 5.57 4.58 -11.03
C LEU A 136 4.94 5.29 -9.82
N ARG A 137 5.14 6.59 -9.72
CA ARG A 137 4.51 7.42 -8.69
C ARG A 137 3.08 7.72 -9.10
N VAL A 138 2.13 7.46 -8.22
CA VAL A 138 0.71 7.76 -8.39
C VAL A 138 0.30 8.80 -7.36
N LEU A 139 -0.07 9.98 -7.82
CA LEU A 139 -0.57 11.07 -7.00
C LEU A 139 -2.06 11.27 -7.31
N LEU A 140 -2.92 11.05 -6.33
CA LEU A 140 -4.33 11.39 -6.42
C LEU A 140 -4.52 12.79 -5.84
N THR A 141 -5.31 13.63 -6.51
CA THR A 141 -5.61 15.01 -6.06
C THR A 141 -7.10 15.19 -5.80
N GLY A 142 -7.46 16.16 -4.96
CA GLY A 142 -8.85 16.41 -4.58
C GLY A 142 -9.39 15.38 -3.59
N VAL A 143 -8.52 14.68 -2.86
CA VAL A 143 -8.90 13.77 -1.78
C VAL A 143 -9.08 14.53 -0.47
N THR A 144 -9.90 13.98 0.42
CA THR A 144 -10.17 14.52 1.75
C THR A 144 -9.16 13.96 2.74
N ASN A 145 -8.56 14.82 3.56
CA ASN A 145 -7.69 14.33 4.62
C ASN A 145 -8.49 13.48 5.62
N PRO A 146 -7.97 12.33 6.08
CA PRO A 146 -8.73 11.41 6.94
C PRO A 146 -9.22 12.03 8.25
N TYR A 147 -8.49 12.99 8.82
CA TYR A 147 -8.90 13.70 10.03
C TYR A 147 -10.11 14.65 9.82
N GLU A 148 -10.41 15.00 8.57
CA GLU A 148 -11.60 15.79 8.20
C GLU A 148 -12.83 14.90 7.94
N ALA A 149 -12.62 13.58 7.80
CA ALA A 149 -13.66 12.58 7.56
C ALA A 149 -13.46 11.35 8.48
N PRO A 150 -13.51 11.52 9.80
CA PRO A 150 -13.17 10.45 10.77
C PRO A 150 -14.12 9.24 10.72
N GLU A 151 -15.27 9.37 10.07
CA GLU A 151 -16.23 8.29 9.84
C GLU A 151 -15.84 7.38 8.67
N VAL A 152 -14.89 7.77 7.84
CA VAL A 152 -14.39 6.98 6.70
C VAL A 152 -13.00 6.45 7.04
N THR A 153 -12.85 5.13 6.97
CA THR A 153 -11.56 4.50 7.23
C THR A 153 -10.69 4.57 5.97
N GLU A 154 -9.54 5.23 6.08
CA GLU A 154 -8.51 5.24 5.05
C GLU A 154 -7.80 3.89 4.98
N VAL A 155 -7.38 3.49 3.79
CA VAL A 155 -6.48 2.35 3.61
C VAL A 155 -5.19 2.57 4.42
N PRO A 156 -4.72 1.58 5.18
CA PRO A 156 -3.53 1.77 6.00
C PRO A 156 -2.28 1.99 5.15
N ARG A 157 -1.38 2.83 5.65
CA ARG A 157 -0.04 2.99 5.06
C ARG A 157 0.68 1.64 5.01
N GLY A 158 1.25 1.30 3.87
CA GLY A 158 2.02 0.08 3.71
C GLY A 158 1.95 -0.52 2.32
N GLY A 159 2.57 -1.69 2.18
CA GLY A 159 2.68 -2.42 0.92
C GLY A 159 1.55 -3.42 0.72
N VAL A 160 1.13 -3.54 -0.53
CA VAL A 160 0.32 -4.64 -1.05
C VAL A 160 1.15 -5.39 -2.08
N ALA A 161 1.27 -6.70 -1.94
CA ALA A 161 2.02 -7.51 -2.89
C ALA A 161 1.34 -7.50 -4.28
N GLY A 162 2.15 -7.54 -5.32
CA GLY A 162 1.67 -7.73 -6.68
C GLY A 162 1.09 -9.14 -6.88
N PRO A 163 0.49 -9.42 -8.04
CA PRO A 163 -0.17 -10.69 -8.30
C PRO A 163 0.80 -11.88 -8.44
N GLY A 164 2.11 -11.59 -8.50
CA GLY A 164 3.18 -12.60 -8.59
C GLY A 164 3.50 -13.05 -10.02
N ALA A 165 2.70 -12.66 -10.98
CA ALA A 165 2.95 -12.74 -12.42
C ALA A 165 2.68 -11.35 -13.00
N GLY A 166 3.22 -11.03 -14.18
CA GLY A 166 3.03 -9.73 -14.81
C GLY A 166 4.07 -8.68 -14.42
N SER A 167 3.70 -7.43 -14.61
CA SER A 167 4.61 -6.28 -14.53
C SER A 167 4.67 -5.63 -13.14
N VAL A 168 3.58 -5.72 -12.32
CA VAL A 168 3.50 -5.11 -11.01
C VAL A 168 4.05 -6.04 -9.92
N ALA A 169 5.21 -5.70 -9.36
CA ALA A 169 5.82 -6.43 -8.25
C ALA A 169 5.14 -6.13 -6.90
N GLY A 170 4.60 -4.94 -6.74
CA GLY A 170 3.85 -4.52 -5.55
C GLY A 170 3.50 -3.05 -5.59
N VAL A 171 2.64 -2.65 -4.66
CA VAL A 171 2.20 -1.26 -4.50
C VAL A 171 2.42 -0.84 -3.07
N PHE A 172 2.89 0.36 -2.85
CA PHE A 172 3.03 0.97 -1.53
C PHE A 172 2.17 2.23 -1.45
N TYR A 173 1.22 2.24 -0.53
CA TYR A 173 0.45 3.42 -0.18
C TYR A 173 1.17 4.19 0.93
N ASP A 174 1.53 5.44 0.68
CA ASP A 174 2.25 6.24 1.68
C ASP A 174 1.28 6.95 2.61
N SER A 175 0.55 7.94 2.13
CA SER A 175 -0.35 8.74 2.98
C SER A 175 -1.23 9.67 2.16
N THR A 176 -2.25 10.22 2.85
CA THR A 176 -2.97 11.40 2.39
C THR A 176 -2.48 12.63 3.17
N TYR A 177 -2.03 13.65 2.44
CA TYR A 177 -1.57 14.91 2.99
C TYR A 177 -1.96 16.09 2.08
N GLU A 178 -2.44 17.20 2.68
CA GLU A 178 -2.83 18.43 1.97
C GLU A 178 -3.74 18.23 0.75
N GLY A 179 -4.70 17.29 0.85
CA GLY A 179 -5.65 17.03 -0.24
C GLY A 179 -5.08 16.17 -1.38
N GLN A 180 -3.95 15.52 -1.13
CA GLN A 180 -3.29 14.60 -2.06
C GLN A 180 -3.04 13.25 -1.39
N ALA A 181 -3.22 12.15 -2.12
CA ALA A 181 -2.83 10.82 -1.68
C ALA A 181 -1.71 10.29 -2.57
N LEU A 182 -0.65 9.76 -1.95
CA LEU A 182 0.54 9.29 -2.62
C LEU A 182 0.67 7.78 -2.52
N ALA A 183 0.94 7.15 -3.67
CA ALA A 183 1.31 5.75 -3.76
C ALA A 183 2.43 5.53 -4.78
N TYR A 184 3.10 4.38 -4.67
CA TYR A 184 4.10 3.93 -5.64
C TYR A 184 3.78 2.51 -6.10
N LEU A 185 3.79 2.30 -7.41
CA LEU A 185 3.80 0.97 -8.00
C LEU A 185 5.26 0.61 -8.29
N GLY A 186 5.72 -0.48 -7.70
CA GLY A 186 7.00 -1.07 -8.05
C GLY A 186 6.80 -2.09 -9.15
N LEU A 187 7.54 -1.94 -10.23
CA LEU A 187 7.43 -2.69 -11.46
C LEU A 187 8.69 -3.49 -11.75
N THR A 188 8.56 -4.54 -12.54
CA THR A 188 9.69 -5.35 -13.02
C THR A 188 10.55 -4.62 -14.05
N ALA A 189 9.97 -3.67 -14.79
CA ALA A 189 10.61 -2.75 -15.73
C ALA A 189 9.68 -1.57 -16.01
N GLU A 190 10.19 -0.52 -16.66
CA GLU A 190 9.32 0.52 -17.22
C GLU A 190 8.46 -0.04 -18.35
N LYS A 191 7.15 0.15 -18.25
CA LYS A 191 6.14 -0.35 -19.19
C LYS A 191 5.13 0.76 -19.51
N PRO A 192 4.50 0.75 -20.69
CA PRO A 192 3.34 1.59 -20.95
C PRO A 192 2.26 1.38 -19.90
N PHE A 193 1.62 2.46 -19.50
CA PHE A 193 0.51 2.43 -18.55
C PHE A 193 -0.61 3.36 -19.02
N ARG A 194 -1.80 3.15 -18.49
CA ARG A 194 -2.95 4.02 -18.71
C ARG A 194 -3.68 4.26 -17.39
N VAL A 195 -4.24 5.45 -17.24
CA VAL A 195 -4.95 5.87 -16.03
C VAL A 195 -6.33 6.36 -16.39
N TYR A 196 -7.31 6.00 -15.59
CA TYR A 196 -8.69 6.48 -15.78
C TYR A 196 -9.49 6.37 -14.49
N ALA A 197 -10.48 7.23 -14.35
CA ALA A 197 -11.43 7.18 -13.26
C ALA A 197 -12.68 6.39 -13.65
N LEU A 198 -13.24 5.67 -12.68
CA LEU A 198 -14.53 4.99 -12.77
C LEU A 198 -15.47 5.55 -11.72
N GLU A 199 -16.75 5.61 -12.05
CA GLU A 199 -17.81 6.05 -11.15
C GLU A 199 -18.64 4.85 -10.66
N ASN A 200 -19.33 5.03 -9.53
CA ASN A 200 -20.32 4.10 -8.98
C ASN A 200 -19.84 2.65 -8.74
N PRO A 201 -18.91 2.41 -7.80
CA PRO A 201 -18.26 3.33 -6.87
C PRO A 201 -17.10 4.11 -7.52
N SER A 202 -16.72 5.22 -6.88
CA SER A 202 -15.59 6.03 -7.32
C SER A 202 -14.27 5.26 -7.20
N ARG A 203 -13.48 5.21 -8.26
CA ARG A 203 -12.20 4.49 -8.33
C ARG A 203 -11.23 5.21 -9.26
N LEU A 204 -9.95 5.20 -8.90
CA LEU A 204 -8.89 5.45 -9.87
C LEU A 204 -8.27 4.12 -10.26
N VAL A 205 -8.12 3.88 -11.54
CA VAL A 205 -7.53 2.66 -12.11
C VAL A 205 -6.24 3.00 -12.81
N VAL A 206 -5.20 2.21 -12.53
CA VAL A 206 -3.91 2.24 -13.24
C VAL A 206 -3.67 0.85 -13.79
N ASP A 207 -3.69 0.72 -15.11
CA ASP A 207 -3.32 -0.51 -15.80
C ASP A 207 -1.88 -0.39 -16.34
N VAL A 208 -1.07 -1.40 -16.14
CA VAL A 208 0.32 -1.47 -16.58
C VAL A 208 0.49 -2.65 -17.53
N ALA A 209 0.94 -2.42 -18.76
CA ALA A 209 1.14 -3.48 -19.77
C ALA A 209 2.20 -4.52 -19.33
N ASP A 210 2.06 -5.76 -19.77
CA ASP A 210 3.02 -6.85 -19.52
C ASP A 210 4.26 -6.80 -20.42
#